data_ab9baf6144e706b01e681019b9d09a81
#
_entry.id   ab9baf6144e706b01e681019b9d09a81
#
_cell.length_a   1.000
_cell.length_b   1.000
_cell.length_c   1.000
_cell.angle_alpha   90.00
_cell.angle_beta   90.00
_cell.angle_gamma   90.00
#
_symmetry.space_group_name_H-M   'P 1'
#
loop_
_entity.id
_entity.type
_entity.pdbx_description
1 polymer ?
#
loop_
_entity_poly.entity_id
_entity_poly.type
_entity_poly.pdbx_seq_one_letter_code
_entity_poly.pdbx_strand_id
1 'polypeptide(L)'
;MAKKRSGGGGANWMDTYGDMVTLLLCFFVMLYSMSQMDQSKWIALVQALNPTADIHGTTTDVPPEGSEVTQEKINSDMEEFYESMMEFVSQENLTSKVSVTKGSGYVFISFDDTVFFDGDSYTLRDDGKVVLDQVSEFIASVSDSIDEIRVLGHTAQARPDQPNSVETDRFLASNRATVVTIYLQEKNIVDPARLVSVGYGQWRPISSNATAAERAGNRRVELLVTGLDVENEMGDDIVQYYTMRAGDDGGETTTTTWSSGQEVQETTQAQTD
;
A
#
# COMPACT_ATOMS: atom_id res chain seq x y z
N MET A 1 56.87 65.01 -26.94
CA MET A 1 56.46 64.19 -25.81
C MET A 1 54.98 63.82 -26.04
N ALA A 2 54.70 62.59 -26.47
CA ALA A 2 53.34 62.12 -26.71
C ALA A 2 52.80 61.30 -25.49
N LYS A 3 51.71 61.74 -24.93
CA LYS A 3 51.10 61.21 -23.73
C LYS A 3 50.24 60.02 -24.16
N LYS A 4 50.65 58.82 -23.75
CA LYS A 4 49.95 57.56 -24.00
C LYS A 4 48.65 57.53 -23.14
N ARG A 5 47.47 57.55 -23.79
CA ARG A 5 46.18 57.40 -23.13
C ARG A 5 46.00 55.90 -22.75
N SER A 6 45.91 55.66 -21.47
CA SER A 6 45.49 54.40 -20.91
C SER A 6 44.01 54.17 -21.25
N GLY A 7 43.75 53.16 -22.04
CA GLY A 7 42.36 52.71 -22.31
C GLY A 7 41.80 52.04 -21.06
N GLY A 8 40.77 52.62 -20.48
CA GLY A 8 40.03 52.01 -19.37
C GLY A 8 39.27 50.77 -19.90
N GLY A 9 39.61 49.62 -19.38
CA GLY A 9 38.83 48.40 -19.62
C GLY A 9 37.45 48.56 -19.02
N GLY A 10 36.46 48.83 -19.90
CA GLY A 10 35.06 48.69 -19.50
C GLY A 10 34.79 47.25 -19.09
N ALA A 11 34.31 47.06 -17.88
CA ALA A 11 33.85 45.74 -17.43
C ALA A 11 32.90 45.20 -18.49
N ASN A 12 33.31 44.13 -19.15
CA ASN A 12 32.54 43.51 -20.21
C ASN A 12 31.34 42.83 -19.59
N TRP A 13 30.14 43.40 -19.69
CA TRP A 13 28.92 42.81 -19.17
C TRP A 13 28.71 41.35 -19.66
N MET A 14 29.26 41.03 -20.83
CA MET A 14 29.27 39.71 -21.43
C MET A 14 30.08 38.72 -20.61
N ASP A 15 31.18 39.15 -19.98
CA ASP A 15 32.00 38.26 -19.12
C ASP A 15 31.27 37.95 -17.82
N THR A 16 30.61 38.94 -17.23
CA THR A 16 29.77 38.72 -16.03
C THR A 16 28.54 37.90 -16.33
N TYR A 17 27.93 38.06 -17.49
CA TYR A 17 26.79 37.22 -17.91
C TYR A 17 27.24 35.77 -18.16
N GLY A 18 28.36 35.56 -18.88
CA GLY A 18 28.94 34.23 -19.08
C GLY A 18 29.26 33.51 -17.78
N ASP A 19 29.82 34.22 -16.79
CA ASP A 19 30.15 33.67 -15.47
C ASP A 19 28.88 33.26 -14.70
N MET A 20 27.82 34.08 -14.78
CA MET A 20 26.53 33.78 -14.15
C MET A 20 25.84 32.55 -14.76
N VAL A 21 25.88 32.42 -16.12
CA VAL A 21 25.31 31.27 -16.83
C VAL A 21 26.08 29.98 -16.53
N THR A 22 27.43 30.05 -16.45
CA THR A 22 28.26 28.88 -16.11
C THR A 22 28.06 28.45 -14.68
N LEU A 23 27.92 29.37 -13.72
CA LEU A 23 27.61 29.07 -12.33
C LEU A 23 26.21 28.42 -12.19
N LEU A 24 25.22 28.95 -12.93
CA LEU A 24 23.87 28.40 -12.97
C LEU A 24 23.87 26.96 -13.55
N LEU A 25 24.63 26.75 -14.65
CA LEU A 25 24.79 25.43 -15.25
C LEU A 25 25.43 24.44 -14.28
N CYS A 26 26.53 24.84 -13.62
CA CYS A 26 27.20 24.02 -12.61
C CYS A 26 26.25 23.67 -11.45
N PHE A 27 25.43 24.61 -11.02
CA PHE A 27 24.42 24.38 -9.99
C PHE A 27 23.38 23.36 -10.42
N PHE A 28 22.83 23.46 -11.63
CA PHE A 28 21.88 22.47 -12.14
C PHE A 28 22.51 21.11 -12.36
N VAL A 29 23.76 21.02 -12.83
CA VAL A 29 24.47 19.74 -12.95
C VAL A 29 24.69 19.12 -11.55
N MET A 30 25.00 19.93 -10.55
CA MET A 30 25.17 19.47 -9.17
C MET A 30 23.83 18.98 -8.59
N LEU A 31 22.72 19.71 -8.81
CA LEU A 31 21.39 19.28 -8.39
C LEU A 31 20.96 18.00 -9.11
N TYR A 32 21.21 17.88 -10.40
CA TYR A 32 20.91 16.68 -11.17
C TYR A 32 21.73 15.47 -10.65
N SER A 33 23.01 15.67 -10.33
CA SER A 33 23.85 14.64 -9.74
C SER A 33 23.37 14.20 -8.36
N MET A 34 22.78 15.10 -7.56
CA MET A 34 22.19 14.75 -6.26
C MET A 34 20.81 14.14 -6.38
N SER A 35 20.07 14.41 -7.46
CA SER A 35 18.75 13.82 -7.72
C SER A 35 18.80 12.31 -8.02
N GLN A 36 19.98 11.78 -8.31
CA GLN A 36 20.24 10.35 -8.51
C GLN A 36 20.86 9.70 -7.27
N MET A 37 20.72 10.30 -6.08
CA MET A 37 21.28 9.72 -4.87
C MET A 37 20.37 8.57 -4.38
N ASP A 38 20.88 7.37 -4.54
CA ASP A 38 20.32 6.13 -4.06
C ASP A 38 20.11 6.21 -2.54
N GLN A 39 18.88 5.97 -2.10
CA GLN A 39 18.48 6.08 -0.70
C GLN A 39 19.30 5.12 0.19
N SER A 40 19.73 3.98 -0.34
CA SER A 40 20.61 3.03 0.34
C SER A 40 21.98 3.63 0.67
N LYS A 41 22.55 4.45 -0.23
CA LYS A 41 23.83 5.16 0.00
C LYS A 41 23.68 6.28 1.01
N TRP A 42 22.51 6.92 1.06
CA TRP A 42 22.21 7.92 2.10
C TRP A 42 22.11 7.28 3.48
N ILE A 43 21.40 6.16 3.61
CA ILE A 43 21.27 5.39 4.86
C ILE A 43 22.67 4.91 5.32
N ALA A 44 23.48 4.35 4.42
CA ALA A 44 24.84 3.92 4.72
C ALA A 44 25.73 5.08 5.17
N LEU A 45 25.56 6.27 4.59
CA LEU A 45 26.29 7.47 5.01
C LEU A 45 25.86 7.95 6.41
N VAL A 46 24.55 7.95 6.69
CA VAL A 46 24.01 8.32 8.01
C VAL A 46 24.45 7.34 9.08
N GLN A 47 24.45 6.03 8.81
CA GLN A 47 24.98 5.01 9.72
C GLN A 47 26.48 5.14 9.95
N ALA A 48 27.25 5.49 8.92
CA ALA A 48 28.69 5.72 9.07
C ALA A 48 29.00 6.96 9.90
N LEU A 49 28.15 7.98 9.87
CA LEU A 49 28.31 9.23 10.61
C LEU A 49 27.73 9.17 12.03
N ASN A 50 26.76 8.33 12.27
CA ASN A 50 26.13 8.14 13.58
C ASN A 50 25.84 6.64 13.84
N PRO A 51 26.82 5.86 14.31
CA PRO A 51 26.70 4.42 14.56
C PRO A 51 25.66 4.02 15.63
N THR A 52 25.15 5.00 16.38
CA THR A 52 24.15 4.81 17.42
C THR A 52 22.76 5.35 17.04
N ALA A 53 22.59 5.86 15.84
CA ALA A 53 21.27 6.20 15.33
C ALA A 53 20.51 4.89 15.05
N ASP A 54 19.63 4.54 15.98
CA ASP A 54 18.68 3.45 15.81
C ASP A 54 17.66 3.90 14.76
N ILE A 55 17.97 3.64 13.48
CA ILE A 55 17.04 3.91 12.37
C ILE A 55 16.02 2.76 12.33
N HIS A 56 15.37 2.50 13.47
CA HIS A 56 14.23 1.59 13.59
C HIS A 56 12.93 2.30 13.26
N GLY A 57 12.86 2.91 12.08
CA GLY A 57 11.67 3.63 11.62
C GLY A 57 11.47 3.62 10.11
N THR A 58 12.46 3.11 9.38
CA THR A 58 12.32 2.84 7.96
C THR A 58 12.77 1.40 7.72
N THR A 59 11.95 0.45 8.10
CA THR A 59 11.99 -0.86 7.48
C THR A 59 11.34 -0.73 6.11
N THR A 60 12.01 -0.04 5.19
CA THR A 60 12.04 -0.57 3.86
C THR A 60 12.86 -1.84 4.02
N ASP A 61 12.24 -3.01 3.88
CA ASP A 61 12.92 -4.26 3.65
C ASP A 61 13.83 -4.05 2.44
N VAL A 62 15.09 -3.61 2.69
CA VAL A 62 16.13 -3.69 1.68
C VAL A 62 16.45 -5.18 1.61
N PRO A 63 16.15 -5.85 0.50
CA PRO A 63 16.54 -7.24 0.33
C PRO A 63 18.04 -7.37 0.57
N PRO A 64 18.55 -8.48 1.14
CA PRO A 64 19.96 -8.67 1.37
C PRO A 64 20.73 -8.52 0.05
N GLU A 65 21.88 -7.85 0.10
CA GLU A 65 22.78 -7.62 -1.05
C GLU A 65 22.87 -8.87 -1.92
N GLY A 66 22.22 -8.85 -3.09
CA GLY A 66 22.27 -9.95 -4.06
C GLY A 66 21.10 -10.05 -5.04
N SER A 67 19.94 -9.46 -4.76
CA SER A 67 18.85 -9.38 -5.73
C SER A 67 18.23 -7.97 -5.69
N GLU A 68 18.65 -7.11 -6.61
CA GLU A 68 17.90 -5.88 -6.88
C GLU A 68 16.52 -6.28 -7.39
N VAL A 69 15.50 -6.11 -6.55
CA VAL A 69 14.10 -6.26 -7.00
C VAL A 69 13.84 -5.08 -7.91
N THR A 70 13.78 -5.35 -9.21
CA THR A 70 13.49 -4.34 -10.23
C THR A 70 11.99 -4.28 -10.48
N GLN A 71 11.47 -3.12 -10.91
CA GLN A 71 10.05 -2.98 -11.27
C GLN A 71 9.64 -3.99 -12.36
N GLU A 72 10.55 -4.32 -13.28
CA GLU A 72 10.31 -5.34 -14.32
C GLU A 72 10.10 -6.73 -13.70
N LYS A 73 10.90 -7.09 -12.69
CA LYS A 73 10.71 -8.35 -11.96
C LYS A 73 9.38 -8.37 -11.22
N ILE A 74 9.02 -7.30 -10.50
CA ILE A 74 7.74 -7.17 -9.80
C ILE A 74 6.57 -7.36 -10.76
N ASN A 75 6.61 -6.67 -11.89
CA ASN A 75 5.56 -6.79 -12.91
C ASN A 75 5.47 -8.21 -13.48
N SER A 76 6.62 -8.88 -13.69
CA SER A 76 6.68 -10.29 -14.13
C SER A 76 6.11 -11.24 -13.09
N ASP A 77 6.43 -11.05 -11.81
CA ASP A 77 5.93 -11.87 -10.71
C ASP A 77 4.41 -11.71 -10.54
N MET A 78 3.89 -10.48 -10.69
CA MET A 78 2.44 -10.22 -10.66
C MET A 78 1.72 -10.88 -11.85
N GLU A 79 2.35 -10.93 -13.02
CA GLU A 79 1.82 -11.64 -14.18
C GLU A 79 1.80 -13.15 -13.94
N GLU A 80 2.88 -13.74 -13.44
CA GLU A 80 2.97 -15.15 -13.08
C GLU A 80 1.93 -15.56 -12.03
N PHE A 81 1.75 -14.72 -11.02
CA PHE A 81 0.72 -14.92 -10.00
C PHE A 81 -0.69 -14.92 -10.62
N TYR A 82 -0.99 -13.97 -11.49
CA TYR A 82 -2.27 -13.89 -12.19
C TYR A 82 -2.52 -15.15 -13.06
N GLU A 83 -1.52 -15.56 -13.85
CA GLU A 83 -1.63 -16.74 -14.72
C GLU A 83 -1.84 -18.02 -13.90
N SER A 84 -1.09 -18.21 -12.82
CA SER A 84 -1.23 -19.34 -11.89
C SER A 84 -2.61 -19.41 -11.28
N MET A 85 -3.16 -18.26 -10.85
CA MET A 85 -4.52 -18.17 -10.33
C MET A 85 -5.58 -18.50 -11.37
N MET A 86 -5.43 -18.02 -12.61
CA MET A 86 -6.36 -18.31 -13.70
C MET A 86 -6.37 -19.80 -14.06
N GLU A 87 -5.18 -20.42 -14.12
CA GLU A 87 -5.03 -21.85 -14.38
C GLU A 87 -5.68 -22.69 -13.27
N PHE A 88 -5.42 -22.36 -12.01
CA PHE A 88 -6.02 -23.02 -10.86
C PHE A 88 -7.55 -22.93 -10.87
N VAL A 89 -8.11 -21.74 -11.09
CA VAL A 89 -9.58 -21.53 -11.16
C VAL A 89 -10.20 -22.38 -12.27
N SER A 90 -9.50 -22.55 -13.40
CA SER A 90 -9.95 -23.37 -14.52
C SER A 90 -9.85 -24.86 -14.20
N GLN A 91 -8.74 -25.33 -13.63
CA GLN A 91 -8.49 -26.76 -13.30
C GLN A 91 -9.48 -27.26 -12.23
N GLU A 92 -9.75 -26.48 -11.21
CA GLU A 92 -10.65 -26.82 -10.12
C GLU A 92 -12.14 -26.55 -10.44
N ASN A 93 -12.45 -26.15 -11.68
CA ASN A 93 -13.80 -25.80 -12.11
C ASN A 93 -14.48 -24.71 -11.24
N LEU A 94 -13.69 -23.75 -10.76
CA LEU A 94 -14.15 -22.66 -9.90
C LEU A 94 -14.58 -21.40 -10.69
N THR A 95 -14.58 -21.42 -12.01
CA THR A 95 -14.88 -20.26 -12.88
C THR A 95 -16.25 -19.61 -12.65
N SER A 96 -17.19 -20.33 -12.07
CA SER A 96 -18.50 -19.77 -11.68
C SER A 96 -18.53 -19.10 -10.31
N LYS A 97 -17.48 -19.29 -9.49
CA LYS A 97 -17.40 -18.82 -8.10
C LYS A 97 -16.20 -17.94 -7.82
N VAL A 98 -15.21 -17.95 -8.69
CA VAL A 98 -13.97 -17.18 -8.53
C VAL A 98 -13.71 -16.42 -9.81
N SER A 99 -13.48 -15.13 -9.68
CA SER A 99 -13.02 -14.28 -10.78
C SER A 99 -11.67 -13.69 -10.44
N VAL A 100 -10.76 -13.68 -11.40
CA VAL A 100 -9.42 -13.10 -11.27
C VAL A 100 -9.28 -12.01 -12.31
N THR A 101 -8.85 -10.84 -11.89
CA THR A 101 -8.54 -9.70 -12.76
C THR A 101 -7.21 -9.10 -12.36
N LYS A 102 -6.51 -8.48 -13.30
CA LYS A 102 -5.26 -7.78 -13.04
C LYS A 102 -5.34 -6.34 -13.53
N GLY A 103 -4.55 -5.50 -12.92
CA GLY A 103 -4.29 -4.12 -13.36
C GLY A 103 -2.80 -3.84 -13.32
N SER A 104 -2.44 -2.56 -13.44
CA SER A 104 -1.05 -2.14 -13.31
C SER A 104 -0.62 -2.32 -11.85
N GLY A 105 0.30 -3.26 -11.59
CA GLY A 105 0.86 -3.50 -10.26
C GLY A 105 -0.06 -4.20 -9.26
N TYR A 106 -1.18 -4.79 -9.68
CA TYR A 106 -2.03 -5.54 -8.75
C TYR A 106 -2.77 -6.70 -9.41
N VAL A 107 -3.11 -7.69 -8.60
CA VAL A 107 -4.04 -8.79 -8.93
C VAL A 107 -5.22 -8.74 -7.96
N PHE A 108 -6.42 -8.82 -8.51
CA PHE A 108 -7.67 -8.77 -7.76
C PHE A 108 -8.45 -10.06 -7.95
N ILE A 109 -8.73 -10.76 -6.85
CA ILE A 109 -9.40 -12.06 -6.85
C ILE A 109 -10.68 -11.92 -6.06
N SER A 110 -11.82 -12.26 -6.66
CA SER A 110 -13.12 -12.26 -6.01
C SER A 110 -13.66 -13.68 -5.90
N PHE A 111 -13.96 -14.10 -4.69
CA PHE A 111 -14.54 -15.41 -4.35
C PHE A 111 -15.98 -15.24 -3.90
N ASP A 112 -16.92 -16.01 -4.47
CA ASP A 112 -18.26 -16.17 -3.91
C ASP A 112 -18.14 -16.66 -2.45
N ASP A 113 -18.99 -16.16 -1.55
CA ASP A 113 -18.89 -16.50 -0.11
C ASP A 113 -19.04 -18.00 0.16
N THR A 114 -19.76 -18.72 -0.69
CA THR A 114 -19.95 -20.18 -0.57
C THR A 114 -18.67 -21.00 -0.80
N VAL A 115 -17.61 -20.39 -1.30
CA VAL A 115 -16.29 -21.03 -1.38
C VAL A 115 -15.74 -21.23 0.03
N PHE A 116 -15.91 -20.25 0.90
CA PHE A 116 -15.29 -20.21 2.23
C PHE A 116 -16.27 -20.47 3.39
N PHE A 117 -17.56 -20.12 3.24
CA PHE A 117 -18.49 -20.06 4.35
C PHE A 117 -19.83 -20.74 4.05
N ASP A 118 -20.51 -21.16 5.09
CA ASP A 118 -21.89 -21.61 5.03
C ASP A 118 -22.83 -20.51 5.56
N GLY A 119 -23.80 -20.10 4.75
CA GLY A 119 -24.86 -19.16 5.14
C GLY A 119 -24.33 -17.89 5.78
N ASP A 120 -24.85 -17.53 6.96
CA ASP A 120 -24.43 -16.34 7.74
C ASP A 120 -23.24 -16.61 8.67
N SER A 121 -22.48 -17.68 8.40
CA SER A 121 -21.29 -18.06 9.16
C SER A 121 -20.05 -17.29 8.69
N TYR A 122 -19.08 -17.17 9.58
CA TYR A 122 -17.70 -16.78 9.29
C TYR A 122 -16.69 -17.89 9.65
N THR A 123 -17.18 -19.12 9.87
CA THR A 123 -16.31 -20.30 10.05
C THR A 123 -15.88 -20.83 8.69
N LEU A 124 -14.56 -20.91 8.46
CA LEU A 124 -14.01 -21.44 7.22
C LEU A 124 -14.37 -22.91 7.04
N ARG A 125 -14.88 -23.25 5.86
CA ARG A 125 -15.11 -24.63 5.42
C ARG A 125 -13.78 -25.31 5.09
N ASP A 126 -13.73 -26.60 5.24
CA ASP A 126 -12.51 -27.36 4.92
C ASP A 126 -12.17 -27.29 3.42
N ASP A 127 -13.16 -27.31 2.54
CA ASP A 127 -12.96 -27.08 1.10
C ASP A 127 -12.37 -25.67 0.83
N GLY A 128 -12.83 -24.68 1.56
CA GLY A 128 -12.32 -23.30 1.47
C GLY A 128 -10.87 -23.17 1.94
N LYS A 129 -10.47 -23.94 2.95
CA LYS A 129 -9.07 -24.00 3.40
C LYS A 129 -8.16 -24.56 2.31
N VAL A 130 -8.60 -25.61 1.58
CA VAL A 130 -7.84 -26.15 0.44
C VAL A 130 -7.62 -25.09 -0.64
N VAL A 131 -8.65 -24.29 -0.95
CA VAL A 131 -8.50 -23.17 -1.89
C VAL A 131 -7.51 -22.14 -1.37
N LEU A 132 -7.58 -21.77 -0.09
CA LEU A 132 -6.64 -20.83 0.53
C LEU A 132 -5.21 -21.38 0.60
N ASP A 133 -5.02 -22.70 0.74
CA ASP A 133 -3.71 -23.35 0.69
C ASP A 133 -3.04 -23.14 -0.67
N GLN A 134 -3.78 -23.36 -1.76
CA GLN A 134 -3.24 -23.13 -3.10
C GLN A 134 -2.96 -21.65 -3.37
N VAL A 135 -3.88 -20.76 -2.98
CA VAL A 135 -3.64 -19.31 -3.06
C VAL A 135 -2.39 -18.90 -2.27
N SER A 136 -2.20 -19.49 -1.09
CA SER A 136 -1.00 -19.25 -0.27
C SER A 136 0.29 -19.70 -0.93
N GLU A 137 0.28 -20.84 -1.63
CA GLU A 137 1.45 -21.32 -2.38
C GLU A 137 1.82 -20.37 -3.53
N PHE A 138 0.83 -19.87 -4.27
CA PHE A 138 1.09 -18.89 -5.34
C PHE A 138 1.57 -17.55 -4.79
N ILE A 139 1.02 -17.06 -3.69
CA ILE A 139 1.50 -15.85 -3.02
C ILE A 139 2.94 -16.04 -2.54
N ALA A 140 3.25 -17.20 -1.96
CA ALA A 140 4.61 -17.50 -1.46
C ALA A 140 5.66 -17.49 -2.58
N SER A 141 5.30 -17.90 -3.81
CA SER A 141 6.24 -17.90 -4.94
C SER A 141 6.67 -16.51 -5.39
N VAL A 142 5.86 -15.48 -5.09
CA VAL A 142 6.09 -14.08 -5.49
C VAL A 142 6.16 -13.13 -4.28
N SER A 143 6.34 -13.66 -3.08
CA SER A 143 6.25 -12.91 -1.81
C SER A 143 7.20 -11.72 -1.73
N ASP A 144 8.38 -11.80 -2.34
CA ASP A 144 9.38 -10.72 -2.37
C ASP A 144 8.92 -9.49 -3.18
N SER A 145 7.97 -9.71 -4.10
CA SER A 145 7.43 -8.67 -4.99
C SER A 145 6.10 -8.09 -4.51
N ILE A 146 5.54 -8.62 -3.40
CA ILE A 146 4.25 -8.17 -2.85
C ILE A 146 4.48 -7.00 -1.89
N ASP A 147 3.69 -5.94 -2.06
CA ASP A 147 3.58 -4.83 -1.13
C ASP A 147 2.56 -5.12 -0.04
N GLU A 148 1.30 -5.34 -0.41
CA GLU A 148 0.22 -5.56 0.55
C GLU A 148 -0.81 -6.58 0.02
N ILE A 149 -1.42 -7.31 0.94
CA ILE A 149 -2.58 -8.17 0.66
C ILE A 149 -3.75 -7.67 1.48
N ARG A 150 -4.78 -7.14 0.82
CA ARG A 150 -6.03 -6.72 1.45
C ARG A 150 -7.10 -7.78 1.27
N VAL A 151 -7.63 -8.28 2.36
CA VAL A 151 -8.78 -9.18 2.38
C VAL A 151 -10.04 -8.37 2.65
N LEU A 152 -10.96 -8.34 1.69
CA LEU A 152 -12.15 -7.49 1.68
C LEU A 152 -13.40 -8.34 1.86
N GLY A 153 -14.13 -8.14 2.94
CA GLY A 153 -15.37 -8.86 3.22
C GLY A 153 -16.61 -8.06 2.79
N HIS A 154 -17.48 -8.71 2.04
CA HIS A 154 -18.72 -8.14 1.54
C HIS A 154 -19.92 -9.01 1.93
N THR A 155 -21.04 -8.35 2.22
CA THR A 155 -22.33 -8.97 2.45
C THR A 155 -23.34 -8.48 1.41
N ALA A 156 -24.49 -9.12 1.37
CA ALA A 156 -25.62 -8.67 0.57
C ALA A 156 -26.71 -8.10 1.47
N GLN A 157 -27.47 -7.18 0.92
CA GLN A 157 -28.71 -6.73 1.54
C GLN A 157 -29.73 -7.88 1.57
N ALA A 158 -30.20 -8.26 2.75
CA ALA A 158 -31.12 -9.38 2.90
C ALA A 158 -32.49 -9.13 2.22
N ARG A 159 -32.91 -7.86 2.24
CA ARG A 159 -34.15 -7.38 1.59
C ARG A 159 -33.83 -6.25 0.62
N PRO A 160 -34.39 -6.23 -0.58
CA PRO A 160 -34.06 -5.23 -1.61
C PRO A 160 -34.30 -3.78 -1.19
N ASP A 161 -35.27 -3.56 -0.31
CA ASP A 161 -35.79 -2.26 0.10
C ASP A 161 -35.34 -1.82 1.50
N GLN A 162 -34.61 -2.66 2.21
CA GLN A 162 -34.19 -2.39 3.58
C GLN A 162 -32.75 -2.79 3.85
N PRO A 163 -31.88 -1.87 4.28
CA PRO A 163 -30.54 -2.22 4.73
C PRO A 163 -30.55 -3.20 5.92
N ASN A 164 -29.54 -4.04 5.98
CA ASN A 164 -29.30 -4.91 7.13
C ASN A 164 -29.03 -4.08 8.39
N SER A 165 -29.17 -4.68 9.56
CA SER A 165 -28.69 -4.11 10.81
C SER A 165 -27.18 -3.77 10.68
N VAL A 166 -26.82 -2.53 10.97
CA VAL A 166 -25.46 -2.02 10.83
C VAL A 166 -24.44 -2.87 11.59
N GLU A 167 -24.78 -3.22 12.83
CA GLU A 167 -23.90 -4.03 13.68
C GLU A 167 -23.69 -5.42 13.08
N THR A 168 -24.76 -6.16 12.84
CA THR A 168 -24.70 -7.55 12.32
C THR A 168 -23.98 -7.58 10.95
N ASP A 169 -24.29 -6.63 10.09
CA ASP A 169 -23.69 -6.52 8.74
C ASP A 169 -22.19 -6.30 8.80
N ARG A 170 -21.77 -5.32 9.62
CA ARG A 170 -20.35 -4.99 9.80
C ARG A 170 -19.58 -6.12 10.48
N PHE A 171 -20.13 -6.73 11.50
CA PHE A 171 -19.50 -7.87 12.16
C PHE A 171 -19.31 -9.06 11.22
N LEU A 172 -20.34 -9.42 10.44
CA LEU A 172 -20.24 -10.55 9.53
C LEU A 172 -19.17 -10.30 8.46
N ALA A 173 -19.19 -9.13 7.81
CA ALA A 173 -18.23 -8.77 6.79
C ALA A 173 -16.80 -8.74 7.34
N SER A 174 -16.59 -8.08 8.48
CA SER A 174 -15.27 -7.96 9.11
C SER A 174 -14.74 -9.30 9.59
N ASN A 175 -15.57 -10.13 10.24
CA ASN A 175 -15.15 -11.44 10.70
C ASN A 175 -14.77 -12.36 9.54
N ARG A 176 -15.51 -12.32 8.41
CA ARG A 176 -15.18 -13.10 7.21
C ARG A 176 -13.83 -12.71 6.64
N ALA A 177 -13.56 -11.40 6.49
CA ALA A 177 -12.24 -10.92 6.08
C ALA A 177 -11.16 -11.33 7.09
N THR A 178 -11.40 -11.15 8.37
CA THR A 178 -10.43 -11.43 9.43
C THR A 178 -10.05 -12.92 9.51
N VAL A 179 -11.00 -13.85 9.40
CA VAL A 179 -10.65 -15.29 9.48
C VAL A 179 -9.85 -15.76 8.26
N VAL A 180 -10.09 -15.19 7.08
CA VAL A 180 -9.26 -15.44 5.90
C VAL A 180 -7.86 -14.85 6.10
N THR A 181 -7.76 -13.62 6.62
CA THR A 181 -6.47 -12.98 6.94
C THR A 181 -5.68 -13.79 7.96
N ILE A 182 -6.33 -14.27 9.04
CA ILE A 182 -5.69 -15.13 10.05
C ILE A 182 -5.15 -16.39 9.38
N TYR A 183 -5.93 -17.03 8.53
CA TYR A 183 -5.52 -18.26 7.84
C TYR A 183 -4.28 -18.02 6.97
N LEU A 184 -4.25 -16.94 6.19
CA LEU A 184 -3.08 -16.56 5.39
C LEU A 184 -1.87 -16.23 6.27
N GLN A 185 -2.07 -15.52 7.38
CA GLN A 185 -1.00 -15.18 8.32
C GLN A 185 -0.37 -16.42 8.95
N GLU A 186 -1.17 -17.43 9.31
CA GLU A 186 -0.69 -18.70 9.88
C GLU A 186 0.18 -19.50 8.88
N LYS A 187 0.05 -19.23 7.57
CA LYS A 187 0.92 -19.82 6.54
C LYS A 187 2.31 -19.16 6.45
N ASN A 188 2.51 -18.00 7.07
CA ASN A 188 3.77 -17.24 7.04
C ASN A 188 4.28 -16.97 5.62
N ILE A 189 3.39 -16.63 4.70
CA ILE A 189 3.70 -16.42 3.27
C ILE A 189 4.24 -15.02 2.99
N VAL A 190 3.85 -14.03 3.79
CA VAL A 190 4.32 -12.64 3.75
C VAL A 190 4.44 -12.11 5.18
N ASP A 191 5.12 -10.98 5.35
CA ASP A 191 5.16 -10.28 6.64
C ASP A 191 3.72 -9.97 7.11
N PRO A 192 3.35 -10.28 8.37
CA PRO A 192 2.05 -9.92 8.92
C PRO A 192 1.67 -8.44 8.80
N ALA A 193 2.65 -7.53 8.75
CA ALA A 193 2.41 -6.10 8.54
C ALA A 193 1.80 -5.80 7.16
N ARG A 194 2.01 -6.68 6.18
CA ARG A 194 1.47 -6.57 4.81
C ARG A 194 0.06 -7.18 4.66
N LEU A 195 -0.52 -7.73 5.72
CA LEU A 195 -1.84 -8.34 5.70
C LEU A 195 -2.89 -7.42 6.33
N VAL A 196 -3.88 -7.01 5.55
CA VAL A 196 -4.94 -6.11 5.99
C VAL A 196 -6.31 -6.73 5.79
N SER A 197 -7.17 -6.70 6.82
CA SER A 197 -8.57 -7.12 6.72
C SER A 197 -9.51 -5.92 6.72
N VAL A 198 -10.48 -5.89 5.80
CA VAL A 198 -11.45 -4.79 5.64
C VAL A 198 -12.86 -5.33 5.51
N GLY A 199 -13.78 -4.88 6.36
CA GLY A 199 -15.20 -5.21 6.27
C GLY A 199 -16.01 -4.09 5.62
N TYR A 200 -16.39 -4.25 4.36
CA TYR A 200 -17.25 -3.29 3.65
C TYR A 200 -18.73 -3.46 3.98
N GLY A 201 -19.16 -4.68 4.38
CA GLY A 201 -20.58 -4.98 4.55
C GLY A 201 -21.31 -4.94 3.22
N GLN A 202 -22.57 -4.52 3.26
CA GLN A 202 -23.46 -4.43 2.10
C GLN A 202 -23.22 -3.17 1.22
N TRP A 203 -22.27 -2.30 1.57
CA TRP A 203 -22.15 -0.94 1.04
C TRP A 203 -21.33 -0.79 -0.24
N ARG A 204 -20.81 -1.92 -0.77
CA ARG A 204 -20.15 -1.99 -2.07
C ARG A 204 -20.73 -3.14 -2.92
N PRO A 205 -22.02 -3.07 -3.29
CA PRO A 205 -22.64 -4.11 -4.11
C PRO A 205 -22.09 -4.02 -5.55
N ILE A 206 -21.93 -5.19 -6.20
CA ILE A 206 -21.57 -5.30 -7.62
C ILE A 206 -22.79 -5.57 -8.50
N SER A 207 -23.93 -5.91 -7.90
CA SER A 207 -25.22 -6.08 -8.57
C SER A 207 -26.35 -5.56 -7.68
N SER A 208 -27.53 -5.39 -8.25
CA SER A 208 -28.71 -5.03 -7.44
C SER A 208 -29.04 -6.17 -6.48
N ASN A 209 -29.67 -5.86 -5.34
CA ASN A 209 -30.07 -6.89 -4.38
C ASN A 209 -31.49 -7.45 -4.65
N ALA A 210 -32.03 -7.22 -5.86
CA ALA A 210 -33.42 -7.55 -6.17
C ALA A 210 -33.70 -9.06 -6.17
N THR A 211 -32.79 -9.83 -6.75
CA THR A 211 -32.93 -11.29 -6.88
C THR A 211 -31.99 -12.04 -5.93
N ALA A 212 -32.29 -13.31 -5.65
CA ALA A 212 -31.41 -14.16 -4.88
C ALA A 212 -30.02 -14.36 -5.54
N ALA A 213 -29.98 -14.43 -6.87
CA ALA A 213 -28.74 -14.58 -7.61
C ALA A 213 -27.85 -13.32 -7.49
N GLU A 214 -28.44 -12.13 -7.61
CA GLU A 214 -27.73 -10.88 -7.43
C GLU A 214 -27.20 -10.71 -5.99
N ARG A 215 -28.00 -11.08 -5.00
CA ARG A 215 -27.54 -11.10 -3.60
C ARG A 215 -26.41 -12.11 -3.37
N ALA A 216 -26.44 -13.26 -4.05
CA ALA A 216 -25.35 -14.22 -3.99
C ALA A 216 -24.05 -13.61 -4.53
N GLY A 217 -24.09 -12.95 -5.68
CA GLY A 217 -22.91 -12.26 -6.22
C GLY A 217 -22.37 -11.13 -5.34
N ASN A 218 -23.25 -10.47 -4.54
CA ASN A 218 -22.81 -9.44 -3.60
C ASN A 218 -22.12 -10.02 -2.34
N ARG A 219 -22.49 -11.24 -1.92
CA ARG A 219 -21.81 -11.95 -0.83
C ARG A 219 -20.52 -12.56 -1.36
N ARG A 220 -19.40 -11.96 -1.01
CA ARG A 220 -18.10 -12.36 -1.52
C ARG A 220 -16.98 -11.97 -0.57
N VAL A 221 -15.85 -12.62 -0.75
CA VAL A 221 -14.56 -12.18 -0.19
C VAL A 221 -13.64 -11.88 -1.35
N GLU A 222 -12.98 -10.76 -1.27
CA GLU A 222 -12.04 -10.33 -2.29
C GLU A 222 -10.63 -10.25 -1.71
N LEU A 223 -9.63 -10.65 -2.48
CA LEU A 223 -8.23 -10.44 -2.20
C LEU A 223 -7.67 -9.44 -3.23
N LEU A 224 -7.16 -8.33 -2.73
CA LEU A 224 -6.37 -7.41 -3.53
C LEU A 224 -4.90 -7.61 -3.14
N VAL A 225 -4.12 -8.11 -4.07
CA VAL A 225 -2.67 -8.30 -3.92
C VAL A 225 -1.98 -7.22 -4.73
N THR A 226 -1.23 -6.35 -4.07
CA THR A 226 -0.47 -5.27 -4.71
C THR A 226 1.00 -5.62 -4.76
N GLY A 227 1.65 -5.35 -5.90
CA GLY A 227 3.09 -5.44 -6.04
C GLY A 227 3.78 -4.19 -5.53
N LEU A 228 5.03 -4.32 -5.11
CA LEU A 228 5.89 -3.19 -4.76
C LEU A 228 5.98 -2.22 -5.94
N ASP A 229 6.04 -0.92 -5.65
CA ASP A 229 6.31 0.12 -6.63
C ASP A 229 7.65 0.80 -6.27
N VAL A 230 8.73 0.30 -6.88
CA VAL A 230 10.09 0.82 -6.63
C VAL A 230 10.42 2.06 -7.45
N GLU A 231 9.59 2.41 -8.44
CA GLU A 231 9.75 3.60 -9.28
C GLU A 231 9.09 4.84 -8.66
N ASN A 232 7.94 4.64 -8.02
CA ASN A 232 7.23 5.69 -7.32
C ASN A 232 7.27 5.36 -5.83
N GLU A 233 8.18 5.93 -5.08
CA GLU A 233 8.26 5.80 -3.63
C GLU A 233 6.95 6.27 -2.94
N MET A 234 5.87 5.54 -3.20
CA MET A 234 4.61 5.72 -2.48
C MET A 234 4.74 4.99 -1.16
N GLY A 235 5.32 5.67 -0.19
CA GLY A 235 5.34 5.18 1.18
C GLY A 235 3.90 4.90 1.65
N ASP A 236 3.72 3.81 2.38
CA ASP A 236 2.47 3.51 3.05
C ASP A 236 2.02 4.74 3.85
N ASP A 237 0.86 5.30 3.52
CA ASP A 237 0.28 6.48 4.19
C ASP A 237 0.21 6.29 5.71
N ILE A 238 0.02 5.05 6.17
CA ILE A 238 -0.01 4.69 7.58
C ILE A 238 1.39 4.78 8.20
N VAL A 239 2.43 4.30 7.51
CA VAL A 239 3.81 4.40 7.96
C VAL A 239 4.23 5.87 8.03
N GLN A 240 3.90 6.68 7.03
CA GLN A 240 4.13 8.13 7.08
C GLN A 240 3.46 8.79 8.28
N TYR A 241 2.19 8.43 8.57
CA TYR A 241 1.47 8.93 9.74
C TYR A 241 2.16 8.57 11.05
N TYR A 242 2.59 7.32 11.21
CA TYR A 242 3.31 6.88 12.41
C TYR A 242 4.70 7.51 12.52
N THR A 243 5.39 7.72 11.41
CA THR A 243 6.70 8.39 11.38
C THR A 243 6.56 9.86 11.77
N MET A 244 5.56 10.57 11.24
CA MET A 244 5.28 11.95 11.66
C MET A 244 4.95 12.02 13.16
N ARG A 245 4.15 11.09 13.67
CA ARG A 245 3.81 11.05 15.10
C ARG A 245 5.01 10.74 16.01
N ALA A 246 5.92 9.89 15.57
CA ALA A 246 7.12 9.54 16.34
C ALA A 246 8.19 10.67 16.34
N GLY A 247 8.17 11.55 15.32
CA GLY A 247 9.09 12.70 15.23
C GLY A 247 8.62 13.96 15.96
N ASP A 248 7.41 13.95 16.54
CA ASP A 248 6.80 15.13 17.20
C ASP A 248 6.94 15.09 18.73
N ASP A 249 8.13 14.73 19.23
CA ASP A 249 8.44 14.83 20.69
C ASP A 249 8.60 16.27 21.19
N GLY A 250 8.12 17.26 20.47
CA GLY A 250 8.29 18.69 20.84
C GLY A 250 7.16 19.63 20.43
N GLY A 251 6.04 19.14 19.87
CA GLY A 251 4.93 19.96 19.39
C GLY A 251 3.63 19.75 20.18
N GLU A 252 2.86 20.83 20.34
CA GLU A 252 1.56 20.85 20.99
C GLU A 252 0.62 19.75 20.46
N THR A 253 0.23 18.83 21.33
CA THR A 253 -0.71 17.76 20.97
C THR A 253 -2.12 18.33 20.90
N THR A 254 -2.62 18.63 19.72
CA THR A 254 -4.04 18.95 19.52
C THR A 254 -4.86 17.69 19.60
N THR A 255 -5.47 17.42 20.74
CA THR A 255 -6.38 16.28 20.90
C THR A 255 -7.77 16.69 20.44
N THR A 256 -8.20 16.25 19.27
CA THR A 256 -9.58 16.40 18.79
C THR A 256 -10.45 15.32 19.40
N THR A 257 -11.29 15.66 20.36
CA THR A 257 -12.30 14.74 20.92
C THR A 257 -13.60 14.86 20.12
N TRP A 258 -14.03 13.75 19.51
CA TRP A 258 -15.34 13.66 18.86
C TRP A 258 -16.42 13.34 19.89
N SER A 259 -17.32 14.27 20.15
CA SER A 259 -18.55 13.99 20.88
C SER A 259 -19.72 13.92 19.89
N SER A 260 -20.52 12.89 19.99
CA SER A 260 -21.71 12.71 19.17
C SER A 260 -22.73 13.84 19.44
N GLY A 261 -22.78 14.81 18.54
CA GLY A 261 -23.92 15.72 18.43
C GLY A 261 -23.77 17.14 18.97
N GLN A 262 -22.55 17.66 19.21
CA GLN A 262 -22.38 19.08 19.53
C GLN A 262 -21.06 19.65 18.97
N GLU A 263 -21.05 20.97 18.73
CA GLU A 263 -19.96 21.74 18.13
C GLU A 263 -18.58 21.47 18.72
N VAL A 264 -17.59 21.42 17.82
CA VAL A 264 -16.16 21.26 18.13
C VAL A 264 -15.69 22.47 18.93
N GLN A 265 -15.33 22.29 20.20
CA GLN A 265 -14.54 23.27 20.95
C GLN A 265 -13.08 22.85 20.93
N GLU A 266 -12.27 23.64 20.27
CA GLU A 266 -10.81 23.56 20.31
C GLU A 266 -10.32 24.02 21.68
N THR A 267 -9.77 23.12 22.48
CA THR A 267 -9.13 23.49 23.74
C THR A 267 -7.62 23.29 23.60
N THR A 268 -6.88 24.36 23.41
CA THR A 268 -5.41 24.38 23.47
C THR A 268 -5.00 24.40 24.95
N GLN A 269 -4.40 23.32 25.44
CA GLN A 269 -3.72 23.34 26.73
C GLN A 269 -2.23 23.59 26.52
N ALA A 270 -1.77 24.79 26.90
CA ALA A 270 -0.37 25.09 27.06
C ALA A 270 0.12 24.47 28.39
N GLN A 271 1.08 23.58 28.32
CA GLN A 271 1.76 23.06 29.50
C GLN A 271 2.82 24.08 29.90
N THR A 272 2.56 24.81 31.00
CA THR A 272 3.55 25.61 31.68
C THR A 272 4.28 24.76 32.72
N ASP A 273 5.60 24.86 32.75
CA ASP A 273 6.54 24.27 33.70
C ASP A 273 6.15 24.40 35.20
#